data_4e15f34f0fd1378c7562dcd454d3bde3
#
_entry.id   4e15f34f0fd1378c7562dcd454d3bde3
#
_cell.length_a   1.000
_cell.length_b   1.000
_cell.length_c   1.000
_cell.angle_alpha   90.00
_cell.angle_beta   90.00
_cell.angle_gamma   90.00
#
_symmetry.space_group_name_H-M   'P 1'
#
loop_
_entity.id
_entity.type
_entity.pdbx_description
1 polymer ?
#
loop_
_entity_poly.entity_id
_entity_poly.type
_entity_poly.pdbx_seq_one_letter_code
_entity_poly.pdbx_strand_id
1 'polypeptide(L)'
;VNPFRRIQPSELIATGIAGIDLNNTIVTGQKIPFFADPDQPYNAVMANVALRAKADKIILGGMGLSNDDFLYFKQVFENAGALDRIVSFVNTTENPPVERLLVPDMALTAAEYFAVDKGEKVLVLLTDMTLYADALAIVSNRMDQIPSKDSMPGSLYSDLAKIYEKAVQLPNGGSITIIAVTTLSGGDITHAIPDNTGYITEGQLFLRNDSDTGKVIVDPFRSLSRLKQLVIGKKTREDHPQVMNACVRLYADAANAKTKLENGFDLSDYDERALKFAHDYSEKLLAIDVNIDITETVSYTHLRAHETEADL
;
A
#
# COMPACT_ATOMS: atom_id res chain seq x y z
N VAL A 1 1.24 14.35 17.09
CA VAL A 1 0.04 14.14 17.94
C VAL A 1 0.44 13.58 19.29
N ASN A 2 -0.13 14.11 20.37
CA ASN A 2 0.16 13.65 21.74
C ASN A 2 -0.22 12.16 21.88
N PRO A 3 0.68 11.27 22.35
CA PRO A 3 0.41 9.85 22.51
C PRO A 3 -0.82 9.54 23.39
N PHE A 4 -1.09 10.33 24.40
CA PHE A 4 -2.26 10.18 25.28
C PHE A 4 -3.61 10.43 24.61
N ARG A 5 -3.63 11.04 23.42
CA ARG A 5 -4.84 11.25 22.61
C ARG A 5 -5.05 10.14 21.58
N ARG A 6 -4.16 9.17 21.49
CA ARG A 6 -4.30 8.05 20.57
C ARG A 6 -5.29 7.03 21.11
N ILE A 7 -6.16 6.51 20.26
CA ILE A 7 -7.03 5.38 20.56
C ILE A 7 -6.70 4.21 19.65
N GLN A 8 -7.14 3.02 20.06
CA GLN A 8 -6.96 1.83 19.24
C GLN A 8 -7.74 1.97 17.92
N PRO A 9 -7.12 1.69 16.78
CA PRO A 9 -7.79 1.63 15.49
C PRO A 9 -8.99 0.68 15.49
N SER A 10 -10.12 1.12 14.96
CA SER A 10 -11.37 0.35 14.98
C SER A 10 -12.18 0.42 13.68
N GLU A 11 -11.77 1.24 12.74
CA GLU A 11 -12.43 1.45 11.47
C GLU A 11 -11.51 1.04 10.33
N LEU A 12 -12.08 0.74 9.16
CA LEU A 12 -11.30 0.46 7.95
C LEU A 12 -11.32 1.64 6.98
N ILE A 13 -10.30 1.72 6.14
CA ILE A 13 -10.30 2.53 4.91
C ILE A 13 -10.26 1.57 3.73
N ALA A 14 -11.38 1.45 3.00
CA ALA A 14 -11.38 0.75 1.72
C ALA A 14 -10.59 1.57 0.71
N THR A 15 -9.61 0.96 0.07
CA THR A 15 -8.76 1.60 -0.94
C THR A 15 -9.45 1.67 -2.31
N GLY A 16 -10.43 0.80 -2.53
CA GLY A 16 -11.08 0.60 -3.81
C GLY A 16 -10.31 -0.31 -4.77
N ILE A 17 -9.19 -0.91 -4.33
CA ILE A 17 -8.44 -1.93 -5.05
C ILE A 17 -8.74 -3.28 -4.42
N ALA A 18 -9.41 -4.17 -5.16
CA ALA A 18 -9.93 -5.42 -4.64
C ALA A 18 -8.86 -6.30 -3.96
N GLY A 19 -7.67 -6.42 -4.55
CA GLY A 19 -6.57 -7.22 -4.00
C GLY A 19 -6.02 -6.70 -2.67
N ILE A 20 -6.06 -5.38 -2.43
CA ILE A 20 -5.68 -4.78 -1.15
C ILE A 20 -6.81 -5.01 -0.14
N ASP A 21 -8.02 -4.63 -0.50
CA ASP A 21 -9.15 -4.61 0.43
C ASP A 21 -9.55 -6.00 0.90
N LEU A 22 -9.42 -7.03 0.06
CA LEU A 22 -9.69 -8.42 0.41
C LEU A 22 -8.62 -9.02 1.32
N ASN A 23 -7.35 -8.95 0.91
CA ASN A 23 -6.26 -9.70 1.57
C ASN A 23 -5.56 -8.91 2.67
N ASN A 24 -5.50 -7.60 2.52
CA ASN A 24 -4.68 -6.71 3.33
C ASN A 24 -5.44 -5.44 3.74
N THR A 25 -6.71 -5.61 4.15
CA THR A 25 -7.58 -4.52 4.58
C THR A 25 -6.85 -3.52 5.46
N ILE A 26 -6.88 -2.25 5.07
CA ILE A 26 -6.20 -1.16 5.78
C ILE A 26 -7.12 -0.60 6.86
N VAL A 27 -6.52 -0.32 8.00
CA VAL A 27 -7.22 0.19 9.18
C VAL A 27 -6.91 1.68 9.36
N THR A 28 -7.89 2.46 9.82
CA THR A 28 -7.68 3.88 10.12
C THR A 28 -6.57 4.08 11.14
N GLY A 29 -5.68 5.03 10.89
CA GLY A 29 -4.52 5.26 11.76
C GLY A 29 -3.34 4.33 11.53
N GLN A 30 -3.41 3.42 10.54
CA GLN A 30 -2.32 2.54 10.15
C GLN A 30 -1.30 3.25 9.27
N LYS A 31 -0.05 2.86 9.39
CA LYS A 31 1.05 3.20 8.49
C LYS A 31 1.53 1.93 7.79
N ILE A 32 1.49 1.93 6.47
CA ILE A 32 1.84 0.77 5.65
C ILE A 32 2.67 1.20 4.43
N PRO A 33 3.84 0.57 4.19
CA PRO A 33 4.62 0.81 3.00
C PRO A 33 4.05 0.04 1.81
N PHE A 34 4.27 0.61 0.64
CA PHE A 34 3.97 0.01 -0.64
C PHE A 34 5.29 -0.21 -1.39
N PHE A 35 5.78 -1.45 -1.36
CA PHE A 35 7.02 -1.83 -2.01
C PHE A 35 6.79 -2.16 -3.49
N ALA A 36 7.60 -1.55 -4.34
CA ALA A 36 7.52 -1.73 -5.78
C ALA A 36 8.91 -1.62 -6.42
N ASP A 37 9.14 -2.30 -7.53
CA ASP A 37 10.32 -2.04 -8.34
C ASP A 37 10.13 -0.71 -9.11
N PRO A 38 11.22 -0.01 -9.48
CA PRO A 38 11.12 1.32 -10.08
C PRO A 38 10.38 1.38 -11.43
N ASP A 39 10.30 0.25 -12.14
CA ASP A 39 9.61 0.10 -13.42
C ASP A 39 8.11 -0.21 -13.28
N GLN A 40 7.64 -0.47 -12.06
CA GLN A 40 6.24 -0.78 -11.80
C GLN A 40 5.38 0.49 -11.67
N PRO A 41 4.07 0.43 -12.00
CA PRO A 41 3.20 1.59 -12.07
C PRO A 41 2.65 2.01 -10.69
N TYR A 42 3.52 2.14 -9.67
CA TYR A 42 3.12 2.47 -8.31
C TYR A 42 2.43 3.86 -8.19
N ASN A 43 2.81 4.83 -9.02
CA ASN A 43 2.14 6.13 -9.05
C ASN A 43 0.72 6.03 -9.60
N ALA A 44 0.47 5.14 -10.56
CA ALA A 44 -0.89 4.85 -11.03
C ALA A 44 -1.75 4.18 -9.94
N VAL A 45 -1.16 3.31 -9.13
CA VAL A 45 -1.83 2.73 -7.96
C VAL A 45 -2.17 3.82 -6.95
N MET A 46 -1.24 4.73 -6.63
CA MET A 46 -1.50 5.84 -5.70
C MET A 46 -2.60 6.76 -6.21
N ALA A 47 -2.62 7.09 -7.51
CA ALA A 47 -3.68 7.88 -8.11
C ALA A 47 -5.05 7.17 -8.03
N ASN A 48 -5.09 5.87 -8.30
CA ASN A 48 -6.30 5.06 -8.20
C ASN A 48 -6.84 5.03 -6.75
N VAL A 49 -5.97 4.80 -5.77
CA VAL A 49 -6.31 4.86 -4.34
C VAL A 49 -6.83 6.26 -3.97
N ALA A 50 -6.17 7.33 -4.43
CA ALA A 50 -6.60 8.71 -4.15
C ALA A 50 -8.01 8.99 -4.65
N LEU A 51 -8.39 8.47 -5.81
CA LEU A 51 -9.73 8.67 -6.37
C LEU A 51 -10.82 7.83 -5.67
N ARG A 52 -10.50 6.62 -5.22
CA ARG A 52 -11.47 5.61 -4.79
C ARG A 52 -11.54 5.40 -3.28
N ALA A 53 -10.46 5.68 -2.55
CA ALA A 53 -10.43 5.44 -1.11
C ALA A 53 -11.57 6.15 -0.38
N LYS A 54 -12.20 5.44 0.54
CA LYS A 54 -13.29 5.94 1.39
C LYS A 54 -12.70 6.71 2.58
N ALA A 55 -12.12 7.89 2.30
CA ALA A 55 -11.62 8.85 3.28
C ALA A 55 -12.21 10.23 3.00
N ASP A 56 -12.32 11.08 4.01
CA ASP A 56 -12.89 12.43 3.88
C ASP A 56 -11.94 13.35 3.09
N LYS A 57 -10.64 13.25 3.38
CA LYS A 57 -9.58 13.99 2.70
C LYS A 57 -8.44 13.05 2.29
N ILE A 58 -7.87 13.35 1.15
CA ILE A 58 -6.67 12.68 0.62
C ILE A 58 -5.56 13.72 0.56
N ILE A 59 -4.38 13.38 1.02
CA ILE A 59 -3.21 14.24 0.91
C ILE A 59 -2.13 13.48 0.16
N LEU A 60 -1.71 14.02 -0.98
CA LEU A 60 -0.61 13.50 -1.78
C LEU A 60 0.67 14.27 -1.45
N GLY A 61 1.69 13.56 -0.99
CA GLY A 61 3.06 14.05 -0.86
C GLY A 61 3.95 13.42 -1.94
N GLY A 62 4.25 14.16 -3.00
CA GLY A 62 5.11 13.73 -4.08
C GLY A 62 6.55 14.20 -3.88
N MET A 63 7.50 13.28 -3.82
CA MET A 63 8.91 13.54 -3.54
C MET A 63 9.76 13.11 -4.72
N GLY A 64 10.28 14.08 -5.48
CA GLY A 64 11.13 13.84 -6.64
C GLY A 64 10.38 13.21 -7.81
N LEU A 65 9.11 13.56 -7.99
CA LEU A 65 8.34 13.08 -9.13
C LEU A 65 8.98 13.53 -10.46
N SER A 66 8.95 12.67 -11.45
CA SER A 66 9.20 13.10 -12.83
C SER A 66 8.14 14.11 -13.27
N ASN A 67 8.45 14.91 -14.30
CA ASN A 67 7.45 15.82 -14.86
C ASN A 67 6.25 15.07 -15.42
N ASP A 68 6.46 13.89 -15.99
CA ASP A 68 5.40 13.04 -16.52
C ASP A 68 4.48 12.51 -15.40
N ASP A 69 5.04 12.05 -14.29
CA ASP A 69 4.26 11.62 -13.13
C ASP A 69 3.47 12.77 -12.51
N PHE A 70 4.08 13.96 -12.39
CA PHE A 70 3.38 15.15 -11.91
C PHE A 70 2.20 15.51 -12.79
N LEU A 71 2.40 15.55 -14.12
CA LEU A 71 1.33 15.83 -15.08
C LEU A 71 0.25 14.74 -15.04
N TYR A 72 0.65 13.49 -14.91
CA TYR A 72 -0.27 12.36 -14.76
C TYR A 72 -1.20 12.55 -13.55
N PHE A 73 -0.66 12.79 -12.36
CA PHE A 73 -1.48 13.03 -11.15
C PHE A 73 -2.41 14.23 -11.34
N LYS A 74 -1.89 15.33 -11.88
CA LYS A 74 -2.68 16.54 -12.14
C LYS A 74 -3.86 16.25 -13.06
N GLN A 75 -3.62 15.64 -14.21
CA GLN A 75 -4.66 15.32 -15.19
C GLN A 75 -5.70 14.34 -14.64
N VAL A 76 -5.26 13.31 -13.94
CA VAL A 76 -6.16 12.30 -13.35
C VAL A 76 -7.08 12.95 -12.33
N PHE A 77 -6.58 13.82 -11.46
CA PHE A 77 -7.38 14.48 -10.42
C PHE A 77 -8.31 15.56 -11.00
N GLU A 78 -7.85 16.34 -11.98
CA GLU A 78 -8.66 17.33 -12.69
C GLU A 78 -9.81 16.66 -13.46
N ASN A 79 -9.51 15.62 -14.23
CA ASN A 79 -10.50 14.89 -15.03
C ASN A 79 -11.58 14.22 -14.16
N ALA A 80 -11.20 13.76 -12.97
CA ALA A 80 -12.12 13.16 -12.01
C ALA A 80 -12.92 14.19 -11.19
N GLY A 81 -12.61 15.49 -11.29
CA GLY A 81 -13.22 16.52 -10.46
C GLY A 81 -12.94 16.36 -8.96
N ALA A 82 -11.81 15.75 -8.60
CA ALA A 82 -11.50 15.34 -7.23
C ALA A 82 -10.68 16.37 -6.43
N LEU A 83 -10.40 17.54 -6.99
CA LEU A 83 -9.53 18.56 -6.40
C LEU A 83 -10.05 19.10 -5.05
N ASP A 84 -11.37 19.11 -4.83
CA ASP A 84 -11.95 19.56 -3.55
C ASP A 84 -11.63 18.59 -2.39
N ARG A 85 -11.32 17.35 -2.70
CA ARG A 85 -11.02 16.30 -1.73
C ARG A 85 -9.53 16.00 -1.60
N ILE A 86 -8.74 16.35 -2.63
CA ILE A 86 -7.31 16.02 -2.72
C ILE A 86 -6.48 17.28 -2.54
N VAL A 87 -5.54 17.25 -1.59
CA VAL A 87 -4.50 18.26 -1.38
C VAL A 87 -3.16 17.67 -1.78
N SER A 88 -2.40 18.37 -2.61
CA SER A 88 -1.11 17.86 -3.11
C SER A 88 0.05 18.78 -2.74
N PHE A 89 1.11 18.20 -2.20
CA PHE A 89 2.41 18.83 -1.99
C PHE A 89 3.43 18.07 -2.83
N VAL A 90 4.02 18.72 -3.83
CA VAL A 90 4.86 18.04 -4.81
C VAL A 90 6.20 18.75 -4.97
N ASN A 91 7.27 17.97 -4.89
CA ASN A 91 8.61 18.28 -5.35
C ASN A 91 8.89 17.42 -6.59
N THR A 92 9.33 18.04 -7.66
CA THR A 92 9.71 17.35 -8.89
C THR A 92 11.23 17.15 -8.97
N THR A 93 11.68 16.40 -9.96
CA THR A 93 13.11 16.21 -10.24
C THR A 93 13.84 17.49 -10.60
N GLU A 94 13.13 18.53 -11.06
CA GLU A 94 13.71 19.85 -11.36
C GLU A 94 13.92 20.72 -10.11
N ASN A 95 13.27 20.41 -9.01
CA ASN A 95 13.40 21.15 -7.76
C ASN A 95 14.62 20.69 -6.96
N PRO A 96 15.18 21.56 -6.10
CA PRO A 96 16.28 21.18 -5.24
C PRO A 96 15.97 19.98 -4.35
N PRO A 97 16.88 19.00 -4.17
CA PRO A 97 16.64 17.83 -3.34
C PRO A 97 16.28 18.15 -1.88
N VAL A 98 16.78 19.26 -1.33
CA VAL A 98 16.46 19.68 0.05
C VAL A 98 14.97 19.97 0.25
N GLU A 99 14.27 20.42 -0.76
CA GLU A 99 12.82 20.67 -0.70
C GLU A 99 12.02 19.38 -0.54
N ARG A 100 12.54 18.22 -1.02
CA ARG A 100 11.92 16.91 -0.82
C ARG A 100 11.73 16.59 0.66
N LEU A 101 12.67 17.01 1.50
CA LEU A 101 12.62 16.74 2.94
C LEU A 101 11.46 17.47 3.62
N LEU A 102 10.95 18.55 3.03
CA LEU A 102 9.84 19.34 3.57
C LEU A 102 8.46 18.77 3.15
N VAL A 103 8.40 18.01 2.07
CA VAL A 103 7.11 17.51 1.53
C VAL A 103 6.35 16.65 2.54
N PRO A 104 6.93 15.65 3.21
CA PRO A 104 6.21 14.86 4.21
C PRO A 104 5.73 15.72 5.38
N ASP A 105 6.54 16.67 5.85
CA ASP A 105 6.17 17.55 6.95
C ASP A 105 4.97 18.45 6.58
N MET A 106 4.97 19.02 5.39
CA MET A 106 3.83 19.82 4.89
C MET A 106 2.58 18.99 4.74
N ALA A 107 2.69 17.80 4.11
CA ALA A 107 1.57 16.88 3.92
C ALA A 107 0.96 16.43 5.25
N LEU A 108 1.81 16.05 6.20
CA LEU A 108 1.37 15.58 7.52
C LEU A 108 0.85 16.71 8.41
N THR A 109 1.37 17.93 8.28
CA THR A 109 0.82 19.10 8.98
C THR A 109 -0.60 19.40 8.49
N ALA A 110 -0.83 19.35 7.18
CA ALA A 110 -2.18 19.49 6.63
C ALA A 110 -3.09 18.33 7.12
N ALA A 111 -2.58 17.09 7.17
CA ALA A 111 -3.31 15.95 7.68
C ALA A 111 -3.70 16.13 9.16
N GLU A 112 -2.79 16.64 9.99
CA GLU A 112 -3.07 16.95 11.41
C GLU A 112 -4.18 17.98 11.55
N TYR A 113 -4.20 19.03 10.73
CA TYR A 113 -5.27 20.02 10.75
C TYR A 113 -6.65 19.38 10.47
N PHE A 114 -6.77 18.57 9.42
CA PHE A 114 -8.04 17.95 9.09
C PHE A 114 -8.45 16.89 10.14
N ALA A 115 -7.51 16.07 10.61
CA ALA A 115 -7.83 15.02 11.56
C ALA A 115 -8.08 15.54 12.99
N VAL A 116 -7.23 16.45 13.49
CA VAL A 116 -7.29 16.93 14.87
C VAL A 116 -8.36 18.00 15.05
N ASP A 117 -8.38 19.01 14.15
CA ASP A 117 -9.24 20.17 14.30
C ASP A 117 -10.63 19.97 13.67
N LYS A 118 -10.71 19.18 12.58
CA LYS A 118 -11.97 18.91 11.87
C LYS A 118 -12.59 17.55 12.18
N GLY A 119 -11.82 16.63 12.77
CA GLY A 119 -12.29 15.26 13.04
C GLY A 119 -12.47 14.39 11.79
N GLU A 120 -11.78 14.71 10.71
CA GLU A 120 -11.90 14.02 9.42
C GLU A 120 -10.99 12.81 9.36
N LYS A 121 -11.40 11.80 8.57
CA LYS A 121 -10.57 10.64 8.22
C LYS A 121 -9.67 11.02 7.04
N VAL A 122 -8.38 11.15 7.30
CA VAL A 122 -7.39 11.58 6.31
C VAL A 122 -6.54 10.40 5.87
N LEU A 123 -6.42 10.20 4.57
CA LEU A 123 -5.46 9.29 3.97
C LEU A 123 -4.32 10.08 3.35
N VAL A 124 -3.11 9.83 3.82
CA VAL A 124 -1.87 10.44 3.30
C VAL A 124 -1.16 9.43 2.40
N LEU A 125 -0.90 9.83 1.17
CA LEU A 125 -0.17 9.05 0.17
C LEU A 125 1.18 9.73 -0.05
N LEU A 126 2.27 9.03 0.29
CA LEU A 126 3.64 9.52 0.11
C LEU A 126 4.33 8.72 -1.01
N THR A 127 4.87 9.41 -1.99
CA THR A 127 5.59 8.80 -3.12
C THR A 127 6.72 9.72 -3.58
N ASP A 128 8.01 9.37 -3.55
CA ASP A 128 8.60 8.11 -3.15
C ASP A 128 9.51 8.30 -1.92
N MET A 129 9.40 7.43 -0.94
CA MET A 129 10.21 7.51 0.29
C MET A 129 11.68 7.14 0.06
N THR A 130 11.98 6.39 -1.00
CA THR A 130 13.38 6.13 -1.40
C THR A 130 14.02 7.42 -1.87
N LEU A 131 13.34 8.22 -2.69
CA LEU A 131 13.83 9.53 -3.14
C LEU A 131 13.90 10.56 -1.99
N TYR A 132 13.05 10.45 -0.97
CA TYR A 132 13.19 11.21 0.28
C TYR A 132 14.48 10.83 1.01
N ALA A 133 14.75 9.54 1.18
CA ALA A 133 15.96 9.07 1.87
C ALA A 133 17.25 9.43 1.11
N ASP A 134 17.23 9.39 -0.22
CA ASP A 134 18.35 9.85 -1.06
C ASP A 134 18.62 11.35 -0.85
N ALA A 135 17.58 12.17 -0.77
CA ALA A 135 17.72 13.59 -0.47
C ALA A 135 18.30 13.81 0.94
N LEU A 136 17.89 13.01 1.92
CA LEU A 136 18.41 13.03 3.27
C LEU A 136 19.92 12.68 3.29
N ALA A 137 20.33 11.66 2.53
CA ALA A 137 21.73 11.28 2.38
C ALA A 137 22.57 12.41 1.74
N ILE A 138 22.04 13.06 0.69
CA ILE A 138 22.72 14.20 0.04
C ILE A 138 22.97 15.34 1.05
N VAL A 139 21.96 15.70 1.83
CA VAL A 139 22.08 16.78 2.83
C VAL A 139 23.02 16.39 3.95
N SER A 140 22.91 15.16 4.47
CA SER A 140 23.80 14.64 5.52
C SER A 140 25.27 14.63 5.10
N ASN A 141 25.56 14.21 3.87
CA ASN A 141 26.91 14.21 3.32
C ASN A 141 27.49 15.63 3.20
N ARG A 142 26.67 16.61 2.86
CA ARG A 142 27.09 18.03 2.80
C ARG A 142 27.34 18.64 4.18
N MET A 143 26.79 18.00 5.22
CA MET A 143 27.02 18.38 6.63
C MET A 143 28.18 17.58 7.26
N ASP A 144 29.01 16.90 6.47
CA ASP A 144 30.15 16.09 6.89
C ASP A 144 29.81 15.00 7.92
N GLN A 145 28.55 14.48 7.88
CA GLN A 145 28.11 13.38 8.73
C GLN A 145 28.64 12.05 8.19
N ILE A 146 29.08 11.18 9.10
CA ILE A 146 29.58 9.86 8.73
C ILE A 146 28.39 8.98 8.29
N PRO A 147 28.42 8.42 7.07
CA PRO A 147 27.37 7.53 6.60
C PRO A 147 27.37 6.20 7.37
N SER A 148 26.17 5.60 7.48
CA SER A 148 25.92 4.29 8.06
C SER A 148 25.72 3.22 6.97
N LYS A 149 24.90 2.19 7.23
CA LYS A 149 24.58 1.13 6.29
C LYS A 149 24.07 1.71 4.95
N ASP A 150 24.52 1.12 3.84
CA ASP A 150 24.13 1.48 2.47
C ASP A 150 24.35 2.99 2.13
N SER A 151 25.37 3.60 2.71
CA SER A 151 25.69 5.03 2.57
C SER A 151 24.60 5.99 3.06
N MET A 152 23.62 5.50 3.83
CA MET A 152 22.55 6.31 4.41
C MET A 152 23.01 6.99 5.69
N PRO A 153 22.42 8.15 6.06
CA PRO A 153 22.73 8.82 7.32
C PRO A 153 22.30 7.98 8.53
N GLY A 154 23.03 8.09 9.63
CA GLY A 154 22.71 7.39 10.88
C GLY A 154 21.36 7.78 11.48
N SER A 155 20.79 8.91 11.07
CA SER A 155 19.48 9.39 11.50
C SER A 155 18.31 8.79 10.69
N LEU A 156 18.55 7.99 9.64
CA LEU A 156 17.52 7.50 8.72
C LEU A 156 16.32 6.89 9.45
N TYR A 157 16.57 6.00 10.42
CA TYR A 157 15.50 5.37 11.21
C TYR A 157 14.64 6.41 11.94
N SER A 158 15.27 7.36 12.63
CA SER A 158 14.54 8.37 13.40
C SER A 158 13.80 9.36 12.51
N ASP A 159 14.33 9.69 11.34
CA ASP A 159 13.66 10.59 10.39
C ASP A 159 12.45 9.91 9.73
N LEU A 160 12.58 8.65 9.32
CA LEU A 160 11.44 7.85 8.85
C LEU A 160 10.39 7.68 9.98
N ALA A 161 10.83 7.36 11.20
CA ALA A 161 9.92 7.17 12.32
C ALA A 161 9.12 8.44 12.64
N LYS A 162 9.71 9.63 12.57
CA LYS A 162 8.98 10.90 12.76
C LYS A 162 7.80 11.05 11.77
N ILE A 163 8.01 10.64 10.52
CA ILE A 163 7.00 10.71 9.48
C ILE A 163 5.89 9.68 9.77
N TYR A 164 6.26 8.42 9.90
CA TYR A 164 5.29 7.32 10.05
C TYR A 164 4.53 7.37 11.39
N GLU A 165 5.14 7.84 12.48
CA GLU A 165 4.50 7.97 13.78
C GLU A 165 3.41 9.08 13.85
N LYS A 166 3.22 9.83 12.79
CA LYS A 166 2.08 10.73 12.63
C LYS A 166 0.75 9.98 12.37
N ALA A 167 0.83 8.74 11.90
CA ALA A 167 -0.35 7.89 11.73
C ALA A 167 -1.04 7.66 13.08
N VAL A 168 -2.37 7.89 13.13
CA VAL A 168 -3.12 7.91 14.40
C VAL A 168 -4.62 7.78 14.16
N GLN A 169 -5.33 7.16 15.10
CA GLN A 169 -6.77 7.34 15.27
C GLN A 169 -7.04 8.16 16.55
N LEU A 170 -7.97 9.09 16.47
CA LEU A 170 -8.27 10.06 17.52
C LEU A 170 -9.69 9.86 18.11
N PRO A 171 -9.92 10.24 19.38
CA PRO A 171 -11.24 10.11 20.02
C PRO A 171 -12.36 10.94 19.38
N ASN A 172 -12.00 12.03 18.67
CA ASN A 172 -12.96 12.87 17.95
C ASN A 172 -13.48 12.27 16.64
N GLY A 173 -13.05 11.05 16.29
CA GLY A 173 -13.39 10.37 15.04
C GLY A 173 -12.39 10.62 13.91
N GLY A 174 -11.52 11.63 14.05
CA GLY A 174 -10.47 11.91 13.06
C GLY A 174 -9.37 10.84 13.05
N SER A 175 -8.73 10.65 11.90
CA SER A 175 -7.61 9.74 11.76
C SER A 175 -6.65 10.18 10.67
N ILE A 176 -5.37 9.80 10.83
CA ILE A 176 -4.34 9.93 9.80
C ILE A 176 -3.85 8.52 9.48
N THR A 177 -4.12 8.06 8.26
CA THR A 177 -3.63 6.78 7.73
C THR A 177 -2.59 7.08 6.68
N ILE A 178 -1.47 6.35 6.68
CA ILE A 178 -0.35 6.61 5.77
C ILE A 178 -0.12 5.37 4.89
N ILE A 179 -0.16 5.58 3.57
CA ILE A 179 0.37 4.64 2.58
C ILE A 179 1.58 5.31 1.92
N ALA A 180 2.74 4.69 2.01
CA ALA A 180 3.97 5.28 1.52
C ALA A 180 4.69 4.34 0.56
N VAL A 181 4.90 4.78 -0.67
CA VAL A 181 5.68 4.05 -1.66
C VAL A 181 7.15 4.06 -1.24
N THR A 182 7.79 2.92 -1.33
CA THR A 182 9.23 2.75 -1.19
C THR A 182 9.70 1.87 -2.35
N THR A 183 10.45 2.45 -3.27
CA THR A 183 10.98 1.72 -4.42
C THR A 183 12.17 0.87 -4.01
N LEU A 184 12.24 -0.33 -4.58
CA LEU A 184 13.27 -1.32 -4.29
C LEU A 184 14.31 -1.33 -5.40
N SER A 185 15.58 -1.17 -5.07
CA SER A 185 16.65 -1.36 -6.05
C SER A 185 16.88 -2.86 -6.30
N GLY A 186 16.46 -3.34 -7.48
CA GLY A 186 16.59 -4.74 -7.85
C GLY A 186 15.82 -5.72 -6.95
N GLY A 187 14.69 -5.28 -6.38
CA GLY A 187 13.87 -6.10 -5.48
C GLY A 187 14.48 -6.34 -4.08
N ASP A 188 15.56 -5.65 -3.73
CA ASP A 188 16.27 -5.85 -2.46
C ASP A 188 15.54 -5.17 -1.29
N ILE A 189 14.88 -5.98 -0.47
CA ILE A 189 14.23 -5.56 0.77
C ILE A 189 15.17 -5.41 1.97
N THR A 190 16.43 -5.83 1.83
CA THR A 190 17.43 -5.78 2.91
C THR A 190 18.23 -4.47 2.93
N HIS A 191 18.06 -3.63 1.90
CA HIS A 191 18.61 -2.28 1.86
C HIS A 191 18.10 -1.45 3.04
N ALA A 192 18.90 -0.51 3.53
CA ALA A 192 18.61 0.27 4.75
C ALA A 192 17.22 0.94 4.74
N ILE A 193 16.74 1.41 3.59
CA ILE A 193 15.46 2.13 3.49
C ILE A 193 14.26 1.19 3.70
N PRO A 194 14.05 0.12 2.89
CA PRO A 194 12.95 -0.79 3.10
C PRO A 194 13.05 -1.57 4.41
N ASP A 195 14.25 -1.94 4.86
CA ASP A 195 14.48 -2.63 6.12
C ASP A 195 13.99 -1.79 7.31
N ASN A 196 14.46 -0.54 7.44
CA ASN A 196 13.99 0.38 8.48
C ASN A 196 12.49 0.66 8.39
N THR A 197 11.95 0.82 7.19
CA THR A 197 10.52 1.02 6.96
C THR A 197 9.69 -0.16 7.49
N GLY A 198 10.14 -1.39 7.25
CA GLY A 198 9.50 -2.62 7.72
C GLY A 198 9.43 -2.72 9.26
N TYR A 199 10.43 -2.20 9.99
CA TYR A 199 10.42 -2.16 11.46
C TYR A 199 9.47 -1.11 12.03
N ILE A 200 9.30 0.03 11.34
CA ILE A 200 8.48 1.16 11.82
C ILE A 200 6.98 0.93 11.58
N THR A 201 6.63 0.20 10.53
CA THR A 201 5.26 0.12 10.00
C THR A 201 4.49 -1.13 10.45
N GLU A 202 3.17 -1.13 10.27
CA GLU A 202 2.29 -2.23 10.68
C GLU A 202 1.90 -3.15 9.50
N GLY A 203 2.85 -3.49 8.67
CA GLY A 203 2.67 -4.38 7.53
C GLY A 203 3.43 -3.93 6.32
N GLN A 204 3.05 -4.45 5.16
CA GLN A 204 3.66 -4.13 3.88
C GLN A 204 2.76 -4.59 2.74
N LEU A 205 2.76 -3.85 1.65
CA LEU A 205 2.16 -4.25 0.38
C LEU A 205 3.25 -4.35 -0.66
N PHE A 206 3.20 -5.38 -1.52
CA PHE A 206 4.15 -5.58 -2.60
C PHE A 206 3.44 -5.62 -3.94
N LEU A 207 3.99 -4.90 -4.91
CA LEU A 207 3.67 -5.13 -6.32
C LEU A 207 4.52 -6.27 -6.90
N ARG A 208 3.93 -7.01 -7.82
CA ARG A 208 4.59 -8.05 -8.59
C ARG A 208 4.03 -8.10 -10.00
N ASN A 209 4.91 -8.28 -10.98
CA ASN A 209 4.50 -8.66 -12.33
C ASN A 209 4.09 -10.13 -12.33
N ASP A 210 2.86 -10.42 -12.70
CA ASP A 210 2.36 -11.78 -12.78
C ASP A 210 2.64 -12.38 -14.17
N SER A 211 3.44 -13.43 -14.21
CA SER A 211 3.85 -14.06 -15.47
C SER A 211 2.71 -14.75 -16.21
N ASP A 212 1.66 -15.14 -15.49
CA ASP A 212 0.57 -15.93 -16.07
C ASP A 212 -0.49 -15.04 -16.72
N THR A 213 -0.74 -13.87 -16.14
CA THR A 213 -1.73 -12.91 -16.66
C THR A 213 -1.08 -11.73 -17.40
N GLY A 214 0.22 -11.51 -17.23
CA GLY A 214 0.93 -10.34 -17.75
C GLY A 214 0.56 -9.02 -17.05
N LYS A 215 -0.24 -9.08 -15.98
CA LYS A 215 -0.67 -7.92 -15.21
C LYS A 215 0.24 -7.65 -14.00
N VAL A 216 0.20 -6.42 -13.52
CA VAL A 216 0.76 -6.08 -12.21
C VAL A 216 -0.28 -6.37 -11.13
N ILE A 217 0.10 -7.13 -10.12
CA ILE A 217 -0.78 -7.56 -9.03
C ILE A 217 -0.23 -7.14 -7.68
N VAL A 218 -1.12 -7.07 -6.68
CA VAL A 218 -0.72 -7.03 -5.27
C VAL A 218 -0.38 -8.46 -4.84
N ASP A 219 0.89 -8.71 -4.52
CA ASP A 219 1.37 -10.06 -4.18
C ASP A 219 0.73 -10.56 -2.88
N PRO A 220 -0.07 -11.63 -2.90
CA PRO A 220 -0.79 -12.12 -1.73
C PRO A 220 0.11 -12.79 -0.68
N PHE A 221 1.32 -13.25 -1.07
CA PHE A 221 2.25 -13.91 -0.15
C PHE A 221 3.20 -12.93 0.54
N ARG A 222 3.67 -11.92 -0.19
CA ARG A 222 4.62 -10.93 0.34
C ARG A 222 3.92 -9.77 1.03
N SER A 223 2.63 -9.58 0.79
CA SER A 223 1.83 -8.50 1.38
C SER A 223 1.20 -8.93 2.70
N LEU A 224 1.21 -8.03 3.68
CA LEU A 224 0.65 -8.28 5.00
C LEU A 224 0.16 -6.98 5.62
N SER A 225 -1.08 -6.95 6.11
CA SER A 225 -1.57 -5.92 7.03
C SER A 225 -1.74 -6.53 8.43
N ARG A 226 -0.92 -6.10 9.38
CA ARG A 226 -0.93 -6.65 10.75
C ARG A 226 -2.18 -6.25 11.54
N LEU A 227 -2.79 -5.11 11.21
CA LEU A 227 -3.95 -4.58 11.92
C LEU A 227 -5.29 -5.07 11.36
N LYS A 228 -5.30 -5.77 10.21
CA LYS A 228 -6.55 -6.22 9.56
C LYS A 228 -7.48 -7.01 10.47
N GLN A 229 -6.94 -7.78 11.42
CA GLN A 229 -7.71 -8.58 12.38
C GLN A 229 -8.62 -7.74 13.29
N LEU A 230 -8.36 -6.44 13.40
CA LEU A 230 -9.20 -5.53 14.19
C LEU A 230 -10.56 -5.27 13.52
N VAL A 231 -10.63 -5.39 12.18
CA VAL A 231 -11.78 -4.97 11.38
C VAL A 231 -12.40 -6.08 10.52
N ILE A 232 -11.63 -7.07 10.04
CA ILE A 232 -12.18 -8.15 9.21
C ILE A 232 -13.14 -9.03 10.01
N GLY A 233 -14.29 -9.38 9.39
CA GLY A 233 -15.35 -10.13 10.04
C GLY A 233 -16.15 -9.35 11.11
N LYS A 234 -15.79 -8.07 11.37
CA LYS A 234 -16.49 -7.19 12.33
C LYS A 234 -17.06 -5.94 11.65
N LYS A 235 -16.26 -5.30 10.82
CA LYS A 235 -16.61 -4.13 10.02
C LYS A 235 -16.77 -4.47 8.54
N THR A 236 -16.39 -5.66 8.15
CA THR A 236 -16.63 -6.30 6.87
C THR A 236 -17.59 -7.46 7.05
N ARG A 237 -17.96 -8.16 5.98
CA ARG A 237 -18.79 -9.36 6.04
C ARG A 237 -18.22 -10.39 7.02
N GLU A 238 -19.07 -11.10 7.75
CA GLU A 238 -18.68 -12.03 8.81
C GLU A 238 -17.76 -13.16 8.32
N ASP A 239 -17.98 -13.65 7.11
CA ASP A 239 -17.20 -14.71 6.47
C ASP A 239 -15.92 -14.22 5.77
N HIS A 240 -15.63 -12.92 5.78
CA HIS A 240 -14.45 -12.35 5.14
C HIS A 240 -13.13 -13.06 5.53
N PRO A 241 -12.87 -13.36 6.83
CA PRO A 241 -11.63 -14.05 7.22
C PRO A 241 -11.52 -15.45 6.60
N GLN A 242 -12.62 -16.19 6.50
CA GLN A 242 -12.67 -17.53 5.93
C GLN A 242 -12.40 -17.48 4.42
N VAL A 243 -13.10 -16.58 3.72
CA VAL A 243 -12.93 -16.37 2.27
C VAL A 243 -11.48 -15.99 1.94
N MET A 244 -10.92 -15.01 2.65
CA MET A 244 -9.53 -14.59 2.49
C MET A 244 -8.55 -15.77 2.66
N ASN A 245 -8.71 -16.55 3.75
CA ASN A 245 -7.84 -17.68 4.03
C ASN A 245 -7.96 -18.79 2.97
N ALA A 246 -9.18 -19.07 2.50
CA ALA A 246 -9.42 -20.02 1.42
C ALA A 246 -8.72 -19.60 0.13
N CYS A 247 -8.81 -18.32 -0.25
CA CYS A 247 -8.15 -17.81 -1.44
C CYS A 247 -6.63 -17.91 -1.38
N VAL A 248 -6.04 -17.53 -0.24
CA VAL A 248 -4.59 -17.61 -0.06
C VAL A 248 -4.12 -19.07 -0.10
N ARG A 249 -4.90 -20.01 0.49
CA ARG A 249 -4.59 -21.45 0.44
C ARG A 249 -4.64 -21.99 -0.99
N LEU A 250 -5.75 -21.75 -1.70
CA LEU A 250 -5.91 -22.19 -3.09
C LEU A 250 -4.82 -21.62 -4.02
N TYR A 251 -4.44 -20.37 -3.76
CA TYR A 251 -3.34 -19.74 -4.50
C TYR A 251 -1.98 -20.40 -4.20
N ALA A 252 -1.75 -20.83 -2.95
CA ALA A 252 -0.56 -21.59 -2.57
C ALA A 252 -0.55 -23.00 -3.18
N ASP A 253 -1.71 -23.66 -3.21
CA ASP A 253 -1.85 -24.98 -3.85
C ASP A 253 -1.59 -24.91 -5.36
N ALA A 254 -2.04 -23.84 -6.02
CA ALA A 254 -1.73 -23.58 -7.42
C ALA A 254 -0.21 -23.37 -7.65
N ALA A 255 0.49 -22.68 -6.75
CA ALA A 255 1.94 -22.53 -6.84
C ALA A 255 2.67 -23.89 -6.73
N ASN A 256 2.18 -24.78 -5.86
CA ASN A 256 2.67 -26.14 -5.75
C ASN A 256 2.38 -26.96 -7.01
N ALA A 257 1.17 -26.83 -7.59
CA ALA A 257 0.79 -27.50 -8.84
C ALA A 257 1.66 -27.04 -10.02
N LYS A 258 1.98 -25.73 -10.09
CA LYS A 258 2.91 -25.20 -11.09
C LYS A 258 4.30 -25.80 -10.96
N THR A 259 4.81 -25.93 -9.75
CA THR A 259 6.10 -26.58 -9.48
C THR A 259 6.09 -28.07 -9.87
N LYS A 260 4.97 -28.79 -9.64
CA LYS A 260 4.83 -30.19 -10.13
C LYS A 260 4.92 -30.25 -11.65
N LEU A 261 4.19 -29.37 -12.35
CA LEU A 261 4.20 -29.32 -13.81
C LEU A 261 5.59 -29.01 -14.37
N GLU A 262 6.31 -28.04 -13.79
CA GLU A 262 7.67 -27.67 -14.18
C GLU A 262 8.67 -28.83 -13.99
N ASN A 263 8.42 -29.70 -13.01
CA ASN A 263 9.22 -30.89 -12.75
C ASN A 263 8.76 -32.14 -13.55
N GLY A 264 7.77 -31.98 -14.44
CA GLY A 264 7.30 -33.06 -15.32
C GLY A 264 6.38 -34.08 -14.65
N PHE A 265 5.76 -33.74 -13.53
CA PHE A 265 4.74 -34.59 -12.90
C PHE A 265 3.36 -34.35 -13.50
N ASP A 266 2.53 -35.38 -13.54
CA ASP A 266 1.13 -35.28 -13.91
C ASP A 266 0.35 -34.50 -12.85
N LEU A 267 -0.58 -33.68 -13.30
CA LEU A 267 -1.49 -32.91 -12.44
C LEU A 267 -2.74 -33.73 -12.10
N SER A 268 -3.21 -33.60 -10.87
CA SER A 268 -4.55 -34.09 -10.49
C SER A 268 -5.64 -33.09 -10.94
N ASP A 269 -6.89 -33.55 -10.99
CA ASP A 269 -8.06 -32.68 -11.27
C ASP A 269 -8.12 -31.50 -10.28
N TYR A 270 -7.67 -31.70 -9.05
CA TYR A 270 -7.55 -30.63 -8.06
C TYR A 270 -6.47 -29.61 -8.43
N ASP A 271 -5.30 -30.08 -8.84
CA ASP A 271 -4.18 -29.21 -9.26
C ASP A 271 -4.61 -28.33 -10.45
N GLU A 272 -5.33 -28.90 -11.44
CA GLU A 272 -5.84 -28.15 -12.59
C GLU A 272 -6.84 -27.07 -12.19
N ARG A 273 -7.78 -27.39 -11.27
CA ARG A 273 -8.74 -26.42 -10.74
C ARG A 273 -8.07 -25.33 -9.94
N ALA A 274 -7.07 -25.67 -9.13
CA ALA A 274 -6.29 -24.70 -8.36
C ALA A 274 -5.53 -23.73 -9.28
N LEU A 275 -4.92 -24.23 -10.37
CA LEU A 275 -4.27 -23.37 -11.37
C LEU A 275 -5.25 -22.41 -12.06
N LYS A 276 -6.44 -22.90 -12.43
CA LYS A 276 -7.49 -22.07 -13.02
C LYS A 276 -7.97 -21.00 -12.04
N PHE A 277 -8.18 -21.39 -10.76
CA PHE A 277 -8.54 -20.44 -9.72
C PHE A 277 -7.47 -19.35 -9.56
N ALA A 278 -6.18 -19.72 -9.51
CA ALA A 278 -5.10 -18.77 -9.34
C ALA A 278 -5.00 -17.77 -10.49
N HIS A 279 -5.22 -18.24 -11.74
CA HIS A 279 -5.28 -17.37 -12.90
C HIS A 279 -6.43 -16.36 -12.80
N ASP A 280 -7.65 -16.84 -12.53
CA ASP A 280 -8.84 -16.00 -12.35
C ASP A 280 -8.68 -15.02 -11.18
N TYR A 281 -8.07 -15.48 -10.09
CA TYR A 281 -7.82 -14.67 -8.89
C TYR A 281 -6.81 -13.55 -9.17
N SER A 282 -5.72 -13.85 -9.86
CA SER A 282 -4.74 -12.85 -10.28
C SER A 282 -5.36 -11.82 -11.23
N GLU A 283 -6.11 -12.26 -12.25
CA GLU A 283 -6.66 -11.38 -13.26
C GLU A 283 -7.82 -10.51 -12.75
N LYS A 284 -8.73 -11.10 -11.96
CA LYS A 284 -10.03 -10.49 -11.63
C LYS A 284 -10.08 -9.88 -10.23
N LEU A 285 -9.07 -10.11 -9.38
CA LEU A 285 -9.05 -9.62 -8.00
C LEU A 285 -7.72 -9.02 -7.57
N LEU A 286 -6.57 -9.65 -7.87
CA LEU A 286 -5.28 -9.16 -7.41
C LEU A 286 -4.71 -8.04 -8.29
N ALA A 287 -5.13 -7.93 -9.54
CA ALA A 287 -4.65 -6.90 -10.45
C ALA A 287 -5.00 -5.49 -9.95
N ILE A 288 -4.05 -4.57 -10.10
CA ILE A 288 -4.14 -3.19 -9.56
C ILE A 288 -5.20 -2.33 -10.24
N ASP A 289 -5.69 -2.75 -11.40
CA ASP A 289 -6.75 -2.10 -12.17
C ASP A 289 -8.16 -2.60 -11.81
N VAL A 290 -8.27 -3.61 -10.93
CA VAL A 290 -9.55 -4.16 -10.47
C VAL A 290 -10.09 -3.35 -9.31
N ASN A 291 -11.16 -2.61 -9.59
CA ASN A 291 -11.78 -1.68 -8.66
C ASN A 291 -13.20 -2.15 -8.32
N ILE A 292 -13.32 -2.89 -7.23
CA ILE A 292 -14.58 -3.45 -6.73
C ILE A 292 -14.74 -3.05 -5.26
N ASP A 293 -15.97 -2.74 -4.84
CA ASP A 293 -16.26 -2.47 -3.42
C ASP A 293 -15.95 -3.71 -2.56
N ILE A 294 -15.44 -3.52 -1.36
CA ILE A 294 -15.03 -4.61 -0.47
C ILE A 294 -16.14 -5.63 -0.22
N THR A 295 -17.39 -5.20 -0.12
CA THR A 295 -18.53 -6.09 0.09
C THR A 295 -18.79 -6.98 -1.12
N GLU A 296 -18.73 -6.41 -2.33
CA GLU A 296 -18.86 -7.15 -3.58
C GLU A 296 -17.67 -8.06 -3.81
N THR A 297 -16.45 -7.60 -3.48
CA THR A 297 -15.22 -8.39 -3.57
C THR A 297 -15.33 -9.67 -2.74
N VAL A 298 -15.73 -9.57 -1.46
CA VAL A 298 -15.90 -10.74 -0.59
C VAL A 298 -16.98 -11.67 -1.12
N SER A 299 -18.12 -11.14 -1.64
CA SER A 299 -19.19 -11.93 -2.22
C SER A 299 -18.75 -12.69 -3.46
N TYR A 300 -18.09 -12.02 -4.39
CA TYR A 300 -17.60 -12.62 -5.62
C TYR A 300 -16.58 -13.73 -5.34
N THR A 301 -15.68 -13.48 -4.42
CA THR A 301 -14.61 -14.42 -4.05
C THR A 301 -15.15 -15.63 -3.30
N HIS A 302 -16.18 -15.43 -2.44
CA HIS A 302 -16.87 -16.53 -1.75
C HIS A 302 -17.44 -17.54 -2.74
N LEU A 303 -18.16 -17.08 -3.75
CA LEU A 303 -18.74 -17.97 -4.78
C LEU A 303 -17.66 -18.76 -5.52
N ARG A 304 -16.57 -18.10 -5.92
CA ARG A 304 -15.48 -18.74 -6.67
C ARG A 304 -14.65 -19.73 -5.85
N ALA A 305 -14.38 -19.40 -4.58
CA ALA A 305 -13.69 -20.33 -3.68
C ALA A 305 -14.54 -21.57 -3.41
N HIS A 306 -15.85 -21.40 -3.21
CA HIS A 306 -16.79 -22.53 -3.03
C HIS A 306 -16.90 -23.41 -4.27
N GLU A 307 -16.96 -22.85 -5.48
CA GLU A 307 -16.96 -23.63 -6.73
C GLU A 307 -15.70 -24.52 -6.83
N THR A 308 -14.58 -24.06 -6.31
CA THR A 308 -13.31 -24.82 -6.34
C THR A 308 -13.21 -25.85 -5.21
N GLU A 309 -13.78 -25.55 -4.02
CA GLU A 309 -13.74 -26.42 -2.83
C GLU A 309 -14.93 -27.41 -2.74
N ALA A 310 -16.11 -27.03 -3.21
CA ALA A 310 -17.34 -27.82 -3.01
C ALA A 310 -17.47 -29.05 -3.91
N ASP A 311 -16.59 -29.19 -4.89
CA ASP A 311 -16.47 -30.41 -5.72
C ASP A 311 -15.46 -31.43 -5.13
N LEU A 312 -15.06 -31.25 -3.88
CA LEU A 312 -14.28 -32.18 -3.05
C LEU A 312 -15.17 -32.93 -2.06
#